data_07e9c09be684bd8596ab547096064080
#
_entry.id   07e9c09be684bd8596ab547096064080
#
_cell.length_a   1.000
_cell.length_b   1.000
_cell.length_c   1.000
_cell.angle_alpha   90.00
_cell.angle_beta   90.00
_cell.angle_gamma   90.00
#
_symmetry.space_group_name_H-M   'P 1'
#
loop_
_entity.id
_entity.type
_entity.pdbx_description
1 polymer ?
#
loop_
_entity_poly.entity_id
_entity_poly.type
_entity_poly.pdbx_seq_one_letter_code
_entity_poly.pdbx_strand_id
1 'polypeptide(L)' 'MSVEVELTGEIKKWSKKLDGSLSSAHALDNRGTKMLENIRAYRKDSNHFLEQGDLIKSFECLVWAWAVLELGKEMGHLR' A
#
# COMPACT_ATOMS: atom_id res chain seq x y z
N MET A 1 21.27 0.12 15.99
CA MET A 1 20.39 0.78 15.01
C MET A 1 19.05 1.07 15.66
N SER A 2 18.46 2.22 15.42
CA SER A 2 17.21 2.57 16.07
C SER A 2 16.01 1.93 15.38
N VAL A 3 14.91 1.78 16.11
CA VAL A 3 13.65 1.27 15.57
C VAL A 3 13.14 2.21 14.46
N GLU A 4 13.35 3.51 14.63
CA GLU A 4 12.93 4.49 13.60
C GLU A 4 13.64 4.29 12.29
N VAL A 5 14.93 4.02 12.30
CA VAL A 5 15.71 3.75 11.09
C VAL A 5 15.24 2.45 10.43
N GLU A 6 15.03 1.42 11.22
CA GLU A 6 14.55 0.14 10.70
C GLU A 6 13.14 0.27 10.12
N LEU A 7 12.24 0.96 10.81
CA LEU A 7 10.87 1.14 10.33
C LEU A 7 10.83 1.97 9.06
N THR A 8 11.62 3.04 8.99
CA THR A 8 11.74 3.86 7.77
C THR A 8 12.20 3.00 6.59
N GLY A 9 13.19 2.14 6.81
CA GLY A 9 13.68 1.22 5.79
C GLY A 9 12.61 0.25 5.32
N GLU A 10 11.84 -0.31 6.24
CA GLU A 10 10.74 -1.22 5.91
C GLU A 10 9.63 -0.51 5.13
N ILE A 11 9.25 0.70 5.54
CA ILE A 11 8.24 1.50 4.83
C ILE A 11 8.68 1.73 3.39
N LYS A 12 9.92 2.15 3.16
CA LYS A 12 10.45 2.41 1.82
C LYS A 12 10.48 1.13 0.98
N LYS A 13 10.93 0.04 1.55
CA LYS A 13 11.03 -1.26 0.88
C LYS A 13 9.64 -1.75 0.43
N TRP A 14 8.68 -1.77 1.34
CA TRP A 14 7.34 -2.28 1.05
C TRP A 14 6.54 -1.32 0.17
N SER A 15 6.79 -0.02 0.26
CA SER A 15 6.21 0.97 -0.66
C SER A 15 6.65 0.71 -2.09
N LYS A 16 7.93 0.46 -2.30
CA LYS A 16 8.48 0.16 -3.62
C LYS A 16 7.91 -1.14 -4.19
N LYS A 17 7.79 -2.16 -3.35
CA LYS A 17 7.19 -3.43 -3.76
C LYS A 17 5.71 -3.26 -4.12
N LEU A 18 4.98 -2.45 -3.35
CA LEU A 18 3.59 -2.15 -3.64
C LEU A 18 3.45 -1.42 -4.97
N ASP A 19 4.28 -0.43 -5.23
CA ASP A 19 4.26 0.31 -6.49
C ASP A 19 4.47 -0.63 -7.68
N GLY A 20 5.39 -1.58 -7.56
CA GLY A 20 5.62 -2.61 -8.57
C GLY A 20 4.41 -3.49 -8.79
N SER A 21 3.76 -3.93 -7.71
CA SER A 21 2.56 -4.76 -7.80
C SER A 21 1.39 -3.99 -8.41
N LEU A 22 1.24 -2.71 -8.06
CA LEU A 22 0.18 -1.87 -8.61
C LEU A 22 0.35 -1.61 -10.10
N SER A 23 1.59 -1.52 -10.58
CA SER A 23 1.85 -1.28 -12.00
C SER A 23 1.37 -2.44 -12.89
N SER A 24 1.24 -3.64 -12.34
CA SER A 24 0.79 -4.83 -13.07
C SER A 24 -0.60 -5.30 -12.65
N ALA A 25 -1.24 -4.63 -11.68
CA ALA A 25 -2.56 -5.02 -11.22
C ALA A 25 -3.66 -4.51 -12.14
N HIS A 26 -4.68 -5.33 -12.36
CA HIS A 26 -5.82 -5.00 -13.21
C HIS A 26 -7.12 -5.28 -12.48
N ALA A 27 -8.08 -4.35 -12.62
CA ALA A 27 -9.42 -4.55 -12.11
C ALA A 27 -10.18 -5.48 -13.05
N LEU A 28 -10.86 -6.47 -12.48
CA LEU A 28 -11.68 -7.42 -13.26
C LEU A 28 -13.16 -7.02 -13.28
N ASP A 29 -13.56 -6.12 -12.41
CA ASP A 29 -14.93 -5.62 -12.29
C ASP A 29 -14.95 -4.24 -11.61
N ASN A 30 -16.15 -3.69 -11.39
CA ASN A 30 -16.29 -2.37 -10.77
C ASN A 30 -15.78 -2.34 -9.32
N ARG A 31 -15.91 -3.43 -8.60
CA ARG A 31 -15.38 -3.54 -7.24
C ARG A 31 -13.86 -3.48 -7.27
N GLY A 32 -13.25 -4.16 -8.22
CA GLY A 32 -11.79 -4.13 -8.41
C GLY A 32 -11.30 -2.72 -8.71
N THR A 33 -12.03 -1.97 -9.53
CA THR A 33 -11.69 -0.56 -9.81
C THR A 33 -11.69 0.27 -8.54
N LYS A 34 -12.70 0.12 -7.70
CA LYS A 34 -12.78 0.83 -6.41
C LYS A 34 -11.68 0.40 -5.45
N MET A 35 -11.36 -0.88 -5.44
CA MET A 35 -10.26 -1.40 -4.63
C MET A 35 -8.93 -0.78 -5.03
N LEU A 36 -8.64 -0.68 -6.34
CA LEU A 36 -7.41 -0.05 -6.81
C LEU A 36 -7.36 1.43 -6.43
N GLU A 37 -8.48 2.14 -6.51
CA GLU A 37 -8.55 3.54 -6.06
C GLU A 37 -8.21 3.65 -4.57
N ASN A 38 -8.77 2.77 -3.75
CA ASN A 38 -8.49 2.74 -2.31
C ASN A 38 -7.03 2.42 -2.01
N ILE A 39 -6.46 1.44 -2.72
CA ILE A 39 -5.06 1.07 -2.55
C ILE A 39 -4.15 2.25 -2.86
N ARG A 40 -4.41 2.95 -3.96
CA ARG A 40 -3.64 4.13 -4.36
C ARG A 40 -3.77 5.26 -3.35
N ALA A 41 -4.97 5.44 -2.79
CA ALA A 41 -5.20 6.45 -1.74
C ALA A 41 -4.39 6.12 -0.47
N TYR A 42 -4.43 4.88 -0.02
CA TYR A 42 -3.61 4.44 1.12
C TYR A 42 -2.12 4.61 0.84
N ARG A 43 -1.69 4.28 -0.37
CA ARG A 43 -0.28 4.44 -0.76
C ARG A 43 0.15 5.90 -0.68
N LYS A 44 -0.68 6.79 -1.18
CA LYS A 44 -0.44 8.24 -1.14
C LYS A 44 -0.40 8.74 0.30
N ASP A 45 -1.36 8.32 1.13
CA ASP A 45 -1.42 8.70 2.54
C ASP A 45 -0.19 8.20 3.30
N SER A 46 0.27 6.99 3.01
CA SER A 46 1.49 6.45 3.59
C SER A 46 2.68 7.37 3.34
N ASN A 47 2.84 7.83 2.11
CA ASN A 47 3.92 8.74 1.75
C ASN A 47 3.80 10.08 2.45
N HIS A 48 2.58 10.61 2.56
CA HIS A 48 2.31 11.86 3.27
C HIS A 48 2.73 11.78 4.74
N PHE A 49 2.34 10.70 5.43
CA PHE A 49 2.73 10.49 6.81
C PHE A 49 4.23 10.27 6.97
N LEU A 50 4.85 9.59 6.02
CA LEU A 50 6.30 9.42 6.04
C LEU A 50 7.03 10.76 5.97
N GLU A 51 6.58 11.66 5.10
CA GLU A 51 7.15 13.00 4.98
C GLU A 51 6.98 13.83 6.25
N GLN A 52 5.90 13.58 7.00
CA GLN A 52 5.66 14.26 8.28
C GLN A 52 6.39 13.60 9.45
N GLY A 53 7.08 12.51 9.23
CA GLY A 53 7.77 11.78 10.28
C GLY A 53 6.86 10.90 11.13
N ASP A 54 5.61 10.72 10.73
CA ASP A 54 4.66 9.85 11.41
C ASP A 54 4.78 8.43 10.85
N LEU A 55 5.77 7.71 11.34
CA LEU A 55 6.13 6.40 10.82
C LEU A 55 5.06 5.34 11.08
N ILE A 56 4.42 5.42 12.22
CA ILE A 56 3.37 4.45 12.59
C ILE A 56 2.19 4.56 11.64
N LYS A 57 1.68 5.76 11.42
CA LYS A 57 0.57 5.97 10.48
C LYS A 57 0.95 5.64 9.05
N SER A 58 2.18 5.98 8.66
CA SER A 58 2.70 5.63 7.34
C SER A 58 2.67 4.12 7.14
N PHE A 59 3.16 3.36 8.11
CA PHE A 59 3.18 1.92 8.06
C PHE A 59 1.76 1.32 8.05
N GLU A 60 0.87 1.84 8.88
CA GLU A 60 -0.53 1.39 8.92
C GLU A 60 -1.22 1.54 7.57
N CYS A 61 -1.05 2.69 6.91
CA CYS A 61 -1.62 2.90 5.58
C CYS A 61 -1.07 1.89 4.58
N LEU A 62 0.21 1.58 4.68
CA LEU A 62 0.86 0.63 3.80
C LEU A 62 0.32 -0.80 4.02
N VAL A 63 0.11 -1.18 5.27
CA VAL A 63 -0.48 -2.49 5.62
C VAL A 63 -1.88 -2.61 5.02
N TRP A 64 -2.70 -1.57 5.17
CA TRP A 64 -4.05 -1.58 4.59
C TRP A 64 -4.03 -1.66 3.06
N ALA A 65 -3.12 -0.94 2.42
CA ALA A 65 -2.97 -0.99 0.96
C ALA A 65 -2.65 -2.43 0.50
N TRP A 66 -1.70 -3.08 1.15
CA TRP A 66 -1.34 -4.47 0.85
C TRP A 66 -2.51 -5.43 1.10
N ALA A 67 -3.22 -5.24 2.22
CA ALA A 67 -4.34 -6.10 2.57
C ALA A 67 -5.45 -6.02 1.52
N VAL A 68 -5.80 -4.83 1.07
CA VAL A 68 -6.84 -4.66 0.04
C VAL A 68 -6.40 -5.28 -1.28
N LEU A 69 -5.13 -5.10 -1.65
CA LEU A 69 -4.61 -5.69 -2.88
C LEU A 69 -4.69 -7.22 -2.86
N GLU A 70 -4.24 -7.83 -1.78
CA GLU A 70 -4.25 -9.28 -1.65
C GLU A 70 -5.67 -9.85 -1.57
N LEU A 71 -6.54 -9.21 -0.79
CA LEU A 71 -7.94 -9.61 -0.72
C LEU A 71 -8.63 -9.49 -2.07
N GLY A 72 -8.38 -8.40 -2.78
CA GLY A 72 -8.95 -8.19 -4.10
C GLY A 72 -8.56 -9.29 -5.08
N LYS A 73 -7.30 -9.71 -5.05
CA LYS A 73 -6.83 -10.83 -5.88
C LYS A 73 -7.46 -12.15 -5.47
N GLU A 74 -7.49 -12.41 -4.17
CA GLU A 74 -8.05 -13.66 -3.63
C GLU A 74 -9.53 -13.79 -3.92
N MET A 75 -10.27 -12.68 -3.86
CA MET A 75 -11.71 -12.65 -4.11
C MET A 75 -12.07 -12.57 -5.59
N GLY A 76 -11.09 -12.47 -6.46
CA GLY A 76 -11.32 -12.43 -7.91
C GLY A 76 -11.75 -11.09 -8.48
N HIS A 77 -11.55 -10.00 -7.75
CA HIS A 77 -11.84 -8.65 -8.23
C HIS A 77 -10.64 -7.98 -8.89
N LEU A 78 -9.44 -8.46 -8.58
CA LEU A 78 -8.17 -7.98 -9.12
C LEU A 78 -7.36 -9.12 -9.69
N ARG A 79 -6.50 -8.77 -10.62
CA ARG A 79 -5.55 -9.71 -11.20
C ARG A 79 -4.17 -9.08 -11.29
#